data_7745cc67c6eaccaf94c6aea5e9db2327
#
_entry.id   7745cc67c6eaccaf94c6aea5e9db2327
#
_cell.length_a   1.000
_cell.length_b   1.000
_cell.length_c   1.000
_cell.angle_alpha   90.00
_cell.angle_beta   90.00
_cell.angle_gamma   90.00
#
_symmetry.space_group_name_H-M   'P 1'
#
loop_
_entity.id
_entity.type
_entity.pdbx_description
1 polymer ?
#
loop_
_entity_poly.entity_id
_entity_poly.type
_entity_poly.pdbx_seq_one_letter_code
_entity_poly.pdbx_strand_id
1 'polypeptide(L)'
;TGFVVLEGKAKIQLGLWKDTAEYYSAPSKLMIRTGLFHSIEAVSKNGITALEFETPMDKHDLVRFKDDYGRRKKPYEGKIYSKKIGENFIKFKKPLFGKDQFYKIGKSKVFIEVHKNFKKIINKKNSTIFAILGGKIVDGRGRNIISYGDIIKTGTLKKLSQVFKIKDKL
;
A
#
# COMPACT_ATOMS: atom_id res chain seq x y z
N THR A 1 -5.63 2.56 -5.59
CA THR A 1 -5.15 1.26 -5.05
C THR A 1 -3.63 1.22 -5.05
N GLY A 2 -3.03 0.57 -4.06
CA GLY A 2 -1.61 0.31 -4.01
C GLY A 2 -1.29 -1.03 -3.36
N PHE A 3 -0.20 -1.66 -3.80
CA PHE A 3 0.26 -2.94 -3.26
C PHE A 3 1.66 -2.81 -2.67
N VAL A 4 1.89 -3.50 -1.54
CA VAL A 4 3.22 -3.79 -1.01
C VAL A 4 3.37 -5.30 -0.92
N VAL A 5 4.21 -5.89 -1.77
CA VAL A 5 4.53 -7.31 -1.74
C VAL A 5 5.54 -7.54 -0.63
N LEU A 6 5.14 -8.28 0.40
CA LEU A 6 5.94 -8.58 1.60
C LEU A 6 6.72 -9.88 1.45
N GLU A 7 6.16 -10.88 0.76
CA GLU A 7 6.77 -12.18 0.51
C GLU A 7 6.38 -12.70 -0.87
N GLY A 8 7.27 -13.47 -1.47
CA GLY A 8 7.06 -14.13 -2.77
C GLY A 8 7.24 -13.20 -3.96
N LYS A 9 6.66 -13.61 -5.09
CA LYS A 9 6.71 -12.90 -6.36
C LYS A 9 5.31 -12.82 -6.96
N ALA A 10 4.87 -11.61 -7.26
CA ALA A 10 3.60 -11.33 -7.93
C ALA A 10 3.83 -10.99 -9.39
N LYS A 11 2.89 -11.36 -10.24
CA LYS A 11 2.71 -10.82 -11.58
C LYS A 11 1.53 -9.86 -11.53
N ILE A 12 1.74 -8.61 -11.86
CA ILE A 12 0.70 -7.58 -11.83
C ILE A 12 0.52 -7.04 -13.23
N GLN A 13 -0.69 -7.16 -13.76
CA GLN A 13 -1.09 -6.57 -15.03
C GLN A 13 -1.75 -5.22 -14.76
N LEU A 14 -1.39 -4.21 -15.52
CA LEU A 14 -2.00 -2.89 -15.51
C LEU A 14 -2.69 -2.66 -16.86
N GLY A 15 -3.98 -2.29 -16.81
CA GLY A 15 -4.80 -2.16 -18.00
C GLY A 15 -5.36 -3.51 -18.49
N LEU A 16 -5.86 -3.54 -19.72
CA LEU A 16 -6.59 -4.67 -20.29
C LEU A 16 -5.70 -5.68 -21.01
N TRP A 17 -4.49 -5.29 -21.37
CA TRP A 17 -3.60 -6.06 -22.21
C TRP A 17 -2.60 -6.88 -21.39
N LYS A 18 -2.37 -8.12 -21.79
CA LYS A 18 -1.50 -9.06 -21.07
C LYS A 18 -0.01 -8.68 -21.13
N ASP A 19 0.41 -7.99 -22.17
CA ASP A 19 1.78 -7.51 -22.37
C ASP A 19 2.18 -6.39 -21.39
N THR A 20 1.21 -5.75 -20.73
CA THR A 20 1.47 -4.78 -19.67
C THR A 20 1.79 -5.42 -18.31
N ALA A 21 1.84 -6.75 -18.23
CA ALA A 21 2.10 -7.44 -16.98
C ALA A 21 3.59 -7.43 -16.62
N GLU A 22 3.88 -7.01 -15.39
CA GLU A 22 5.21 -6.96 -14.83
C GLU A 22 5.34 -7.84 -13.57
N TYR A 23 6.57 -8.22 -13.25
CA TYR A 23 6.87 -9.05 -12.09
C TYR A 23 7.43 -8.23 -10.93
N TYR A 24 6.85 -8.43 -9.76
CA TYR A 24 7.21 -7.74 -8.51
C TYR A 24 7.66 -8.76 -7.47
N SER A 25 8.95 -8.80 -7.18
CA SER A 25 9.50 -9.64 -6.11
C SER A 25 9.54 -8.88 -4.79
N ALA A 26 9.27 -9.55 -3.68
CA ALA A 26 9.34 -8.95 -2.35
C ALA A 26 10.78 -8.57 -1.95
N PRO A 27 11.01 -7.45 -1.25
CA PRO A 27 10.04 -6.41 -0.95
C PRO A 27 9.86 -5.43 -2.11
N SER A 28 8.64 -5.25 -2.56
CA SER A 28 8.33 -4.31 -3.65
C SER A 28 7.01 -3.58 -3.40
N LYS A 29 6.79 -2.52 -4.14
CA LYS A 29 5.59 -1.70 -4.04
C LYS A 29 5.13 -1.24 -5.41
N LEU A 30 3.82 -1.06 -5.56
CA LEU A 30 3.19 -0.51 -6.75
C LEU A 30 2.04 0.39 -6.37
N MET A 31 1.93 1.57 -7.02
CA MET A 31 0.77 2.45 -6.96
C MET A 31 0.00 2.36 -8.27
N ILE A 32 -1.32 2.24 -8.17
CA ILE A 32 -2.22 2.12 -9.31
C ILE A 32 -3.17 3.30 -9.30
N ARG A 33 -3.26 3.98 -10.43
CA ARG A 33 -4.16 5.13 -10.60
C ARG A 33 -5.63 4.70 -10.51
N THR A 34 -6.47 5.58 -10.01
CA THR A 34 -7.92 5.38 -9.99
C THR A 34 -8.45 5.10 -11.39
N GLY A 35 -9.37 4.15 -11.50
CA GLY A 35 -10.00 3.76 -12.77
C GLY A 35 -9.14 2.86 -13.67
N LEU A 36 -7.92 2.52 -13.29
CA LEU A 36 -7.09 1.61 -14.07
C LEU A 36 -7.42 0.15 -13.70
N PHE A 37 -7.86 -0.62 -14.68
CA PHE A 37 -8.01 -2.08 -14.51
C PHE A 37 -6.68 -2.72 -14.16
N HIS A 38 -6.70 -3.64 -13.23
CA HIS A 38 -5.50 -4.37 -12.82
C HIS A 38 -5.85 -5.76 -12.31
N SER A 39 -4.85 -6.64 -12.34
CA SER A 39 -4.93 -7.95 -11.69
C SER A 39 -3.61 -8.26 -10.99
N ILE A 40 -3.69 -9.05 -9.93
CA ILE A 40 -2.54 -9.57 -9.21
C ILE A 40 -2.61 -11.10 -9.18
N GLU A 41 -1.51 -11.74 -9.53
CA GLU A 41 -1.35 -13.19 -9.60
C GLU A 41 -0.12 -13.61 -8.80
N ALA A 42 -0.26 -14.60 -7.93
CA ALA A 42 0.87 -15.21 -7.25
C ALA A 42 1.61 -16.15 -8.20
N VAL A 43 2.91 -15.90 -8.42
CA VAL A 43 3.74 -16.77 -9.28
C VAL A 43 4.77 -17.58 -8.49
N SER A 44 4.93 -17.31 -7.20
CA SER A 44 5.73 -18.13 -6.31
C SER A 44 4.98 -19.40 -5.91
N LYS A 45 5.69 -20.53 -5.80
CA LYS A 45 5.13 -21.83 -5.40
C LYS A 45 4.34 -21.75 -4.09
N ASN A 46 4.81 -20.95 -3.14
CA ASN A 46 4.18 -20.78 -1.80
C ASN A 46 3.21 -19.57 -1.77
N GLY A 47 2.80 -19.05 -2.93
CA GLY A 47 1.94 -17.87 -3.00
C GLY A 47 2.67 -16.55 -2.72
N ILE A 48 1.89 -15.52 -2.42
CA ILE A 48 2.40 -14.21 -2.02
C ILE A 48 1.73 -13.75 -0.74
N THR A 49 2.46 -12.93 0.04
CA THR A 49 1.89 -12.10 1.10
C THR A 49 2.00 -10.65 0.66
N ALA A 50 0.87 -9.96 0.54
CA ALA A 50 0.83 -8.56 0.13
C ALA A 50 -0.13 -7.75 1.01
N LEU A 51 0.17 -6.47 1.16
CA LEU A 51 -0.75 -5.47 1.70
C LEU A 51 -1.36 -4.72 0.52
N GLU A 52 -2.67 -4.60 0.50
CA GLU A 52 -3.41 -3.76 -0.42
C GLU A 52 -3.92 -2.52 0.33
N PHE A 53 -3.74 -1.36 -0.29
CA PHE A 53 -4.21 -0.07 0.20
C PHE A 53 -5.19 0.51 -0.79
N GLU A 54 -6.42 0.77 -0.37
CA GLU A 54 -7.45 1.35 -1.21
C GLU A 54 -8.00 2.64 -0.61
N THR A 55 -8.22 3.61 -1.47
CA THR A 55 -8.86 4.88 -1.15
C THR A 55 -9.72 5.34 -2.33
N PRO A 56 -10.95 5.76 -2.11
CA PRO A 56 -11.76 5.59 -0.88
C PRO A 56 -12.10 4.13 -0.59
N MET A 57 -12.65 3.84 0.59
CA MET A 57 -13.09 2.50 0.98
C MET A 57 -14.43 2.08 0.35
N ASP A 58 -14.86 2.75 -0.69
CA ASP A 58 -16.10 2.40 -1.39
C ASP A 58 -15.86 1.19 -2.30
N LYS A 59 -16.59 0.12 -2.05
CA LYS A 59 -16.54 -1.12 -2.83
C LYS A 59 -17.70 -1.28 -3.81
N HIS A 60 -18.59 -0.29 -3.89
CA HIS A 60 -19.73 -0.32 -4.81
C HIS A 60 -19.33 0.00 -6.26
N ASP A 61 -18.21 0.64 -6.46
CA ASP A 61 -17.65 1.02 -7.76
C ASP A 61 -16.79 -0.09 -8.42
N LEU A 62 -16.72 -1.27 -7.81
CA LEU A 62 -15.90 -2.36 -8.32
C LEU A 62 -16.44 -2.94 -9.62
N VAL A 63 -15.72 -2.74 -10.70
CA VAL A 63 -16.00 -3.31 -12.02
C VAL A 63 -14.96 -4.40 -12.35
N ARG A 64 -15.44 -5.62 -12.66
CA ARG A 64 -14.58 -6.71 -13.12
C ARG A 64 -14.72 -6.88 -14.64
N PHE A 65 -13.65 -6.59 -15.35
CA PHE A 65 -13.59 -6.80 -16.80
C PHE A 65 -13.53 -8.29 -17.14
N LYS A 66 -12.62 -9.00 -16.48
CA LYS A 66 -12.44 -10.44 -16.56
C LYS A 66 -12.31 -11.05 -15.17
N ASP A 67 -12.87 -12.23 -14.97
CA ASP A 67 -12.78 -12.92 -13.69
C ASP A 67 -12.76 -14.43 -13.91
N ASP A 68 -11.63 -15.04 -13.58
CA ASP A 68 -11.42 -16.50 -13.74
C ASP A 68 -11.93 -17.30 -12.53
N TYR A 69 -12.50 -16.63 -11.50
CA TYR A 69 -12.98 -17.24 -10.25
C TYR A 69 -14.52 -17.24 -10.12
N GLY A 70 -15.24 -16.90 -11.18
CA GLY A 70 -16.72 -16.91 -11.18
C GLY A 70 -17.38 -15.83 -10.33
N ARG A 71 -16.68 -14.73 -10.03
CA ARG A 71 -17.19 -13.60 -9.23
C ARG A 71 -17.86 -12.52 -10.06
N ARG A 72 -17.90 -12.67 -11.39
CA ARG A 72 -18.52 -11.69 -12.29
C ARG A 72 -19.97 -11.46 -11.89
N LYS A 73 -20.40 -10.21 -11.80
CA LYS A 73 -21.72 -9.78 -11.31
C LYS A 73 -22.03 -10.14 -9.83
N LYS A 74 -21.08 -10.64 -9.06
CA LYS A 74 -21.23 -10.79 -7.62
C LYS A 74 -20.69 -9.54 -6.91
N PRO A 75 -21.34 -9.08 -5.82
CA PRO A 75 -20.79 -8.00 -5.02
C PRO A 75 -19.42 -8.38 -4.49
N TYR A 76 -18.60 -7.37 -4.19
CA TYR A 76 -17.27 -7.58 -3.64
C TYR A 76 -17.37 -8.49 -2.40
N GLU A 77 -16.75 -9.65 -2.51
CA GLU A 77 -16.52 -10.66 -1.46
C GLU A 77 -17.66 -10.92 -0.48
N GLY A 78 -18.88 -10.64 -0.86
CA GLY A 78 -20.10 -11.06 -0.18
C GLY A 78 -20.19 -10.67 1.30
N LYS A 79 -21.39 -10.75 1.81
CA LYS A 79 -21.78 -10.49 3.21
C LYS A 79 -21.01 -11.34 4.25
N ILE A 80 -20.22 -12.32 3.85
CA ILE A 80 -19.49 -13.24 4.72
C ILE A 80 -18.35 -12.54 5.44
N TYR A 81 -17.62 -11.64 4.76
CA TYR A 81 -16.49 -10.92 5.36
C TYR A 81 -16.87 -9.72 6.22
N SER A 82 -18.10 -9.21 6.11
CA SER A 82 -18.56 -8.08 6.92
C SER A 82 -19.06 -8.46 8.32
N LYS A 83 -19.27 -9.74 8.62
CA LYS A 83 -19.95 -10.16 9.86
C LYS A 83 -19.06 -10.67 10.99
N LYS A 84 -17.87 -11.21 10.70
CA LYS A 84 -16.89 -11.59 11.74
C LYS A 84 -15.48 -11.42 11.20
N ILE A 85 -14.65 -10.69 11.95
CA ILE A 85 -13.20 -10.72 11.77
C ILE A 85 -12.78 -12.13 12.23
N GLY A 86 -12.40 -13.00 11.27
CA GLY A 86 -11.92 -14.33 11.58
C GLY A 86 -10.57 -14.28 12.29
N GLU A 87 -10.13 -15.40 12.86
CA GLU A 87 -8.85 -15.53 13.57
C GLU A 87 -7.63 -15.19 12.70
N ASN A 88 -7.79 -15.25 11.36
CA ASN A 88 -6.72 -14.96 10.39
C ASN A 88 -6.58 -13.46 10.04
N PHE A 89 -7.37 -12.58 10.64
CA PHE A 89 -7.31 -11.15 10.39
C PHE A 89 -6.55 -10.43 11.49
N ILE A 90 -5.64 -9.55 11.09
CA ILE A 90 -4.96 -8.63 12.02
C ILE A 90 -5.78 -7.34 12.09
N LYS A 91 -6.33 -7.06 13.27
CA LYS A 91 -7.00 -5.79 13.54
C LYS A 91 -5.95 -4.75 13.93
N PHE A 92 -5.69 -3.81 13.05
CA PHE A 92 -4.85 -2.65 13.37
C PHE A 92 -5.53 -1.74 14.38
N LYS A 93 -4.80 -1.40 15.43
CA LYS A 93 -5.29 -0.42 16.43
C LYS A 93 -5.12 1.00 15.87
N LYS A 94 -5.95 1.93 16.34
CA LYS A 94 -5.82 3.35 16.00
C LYS A 94 -4.42 3.83 16.39
N PRO A 95 -3.66 4.44 15.46
CA PRO A 95 -2.34 4.93 15.77
C PRO A 95 -2.39 6.11 16.76
N LEU A 96 -1.44 6.15 17.68
CA LEU A 96 -1.31 7.19 18.68
C LEU A 96 0.08 7.84 18.57
N PHE A 97 0.14 9.15 18.72
CA PHE A 97 1.41 9.88 18.73
C PHE A 97 2.31 9.39 19.87
N GLY A 98 3.58 9.14 19.53
CA GLY A 98 4.59 8.67 20.49
C GLY A 98 4.47 7.20 20.89
N LYS A 99 3.57 6.43 20.27
CA LYS A 99 3.42 5.00 20.50
C LYS A 99 3.51 4.26 19.17
N ASP A 100 4.60 3.53 18.99
CA ASP A 100 4.76 2.66 17.82
C ASP A 100 3.95 1.37 18.04
N GLN A 101 3.19 1.00 17.03
CA GLN A 101 2.46 -0.27 17.02
C GLN A 101 3.17 -1.22 16.08
N PHE A 102 3.51 -2.38 16.58
CA PHE A 102 4.25 -3.40 15.84
C PHE A 102 3.34 -4.60 15.52
N TYR A 103 3.42 -5.06 14.28
CA TYR A 103 2.73 -6.25 13.78
C TYR A 103 3.71 -7.10 12.97
N LYS A 104 3.70 -8.41 13.22
CA LYS A 104 4.44 -9.37 12.41
C LYS A 104 3.48 -9.97 11.38
N ILE A 105 3.79 -9.82 10.10
CA ILE A 105 3.01 -10.37 8.98
C ILE A 105 3.97 -11.23 8.16
N GLY A 106 3.84 -12.55 8.28
CA GLY A 106 4.83 -13.48 7.74
C GLY A 106 6.23 -13.20 8.30
N LYS A 107 7.21 -12.98 7.42
CA LYS A 107 8.58 -12.58 7.78
C LYS A 107 8.75 -11.06 7.91
N SER A 108 7.76 -10.29 7.51
CA SER A 108 7.83 -8.83 7.50
C SER A 108 7.45 -8.22 8.84
N LYS A 109 8.10 -7.09 9.16
CA LYS A 109 7.78 -6.24 10.30
C LYS A 109 7.00 -5.03 9.80
N VAL A 110 5.77 -4.86 10.27
CA VAL A 110 4.89 -3.74 9.93
C VAL A 110 4.72 -2.87 11.16
N PHE A 111 4.97 -1.57 11.01
CA PHE A 111 4.81 -0.58 12.07
C PHE A 111 3.71 0.40 11.66
N ILE A 112 2.84 0.76 12.59
CA ILE A 112 1.90 1.86 12.44
C ILE A 112 2.37 2.96 13.39
N GLU A 113 2.79 4.08 12.81
CA GLU A 113 3.45 5.17 13.51
C GLU A 113 2.77 6.50 13.17
N VAL A 114 2.76 7.44 14.11
CA VAL A 114 2.35 8.83 13.89
C VAL A 114 3.54 9.73 14.08
N HIS A 115 3.91 10.44 13.03
CA HIS A 115 5.04 11.37 13.05
C HIS A 115 4.58 12.81 12.86
N LYS A 116 5.15 13.73 13.62
CA LYS A 116 5.02 15.18 13.45
C LYS A 116 6.24 15.80 12.76
N ASN A 117 7.31 15.03 12.60
CA ASN A 117 8.58 15.50 12.06
C ASN A 117 9.02 14.59 10.92
N PHE A 118 9.32 15.21 9.80
CA PHE A 118 9.80 14.54 8.61
C PHE A 118 11.14 13.81 8.82
N LYS A 119 12.04 14.39 9.61
CA LYS A 119 13.36 13.79 9.93
C LYS A 119 13.25 12.37 10.48
N LYS A 120 12.25 12.08 11.31
CA LYS A 120 12.05 10.72 11.86
C LYS A 120 11.74 9.70 10.77
N ILE A 121 11.08 10.11 9.70
CA ILE A 121 10.74 9.25 8.57
C ILE A 121 11.98 8.97 7.71
N ILE A 122 12.75 10.00 7.35
CA ILE A 122 13.92 9.85 6.48
C ILE A 122 15.10 9.16 7.15
N ASN A 123 15.16 9.11 8.49
CA ASN A 123 16.22 8.41 9.22
C ASN A 123 16.07 6.88 9.23
N LYS A 124 14.96 6.34 8.71
CA LYS A 124 14.79 4.89 8.52
C LYS A 124 15.70 4.37 7.39
N LYS A 125 15.87 3.05 7.31
CA LYS A 125 16.64 2.41 6.23
C LYS A 125 16.08 2.76 4.84
N ASN A 126 16.93 2.91 3.84
CA ASN A 126 16.51 3.28 2.47
C ASN A 126 15.49 2.30 1.86
N SER A 127 15.54 1.03 2.26
CA SER A 127 14.62 -0.03 1.83
C SER A 127 13.27 -0.01 2.54
N THR A 128 13.09 0.80 3.60
CA THR A 128 11.81 0.90 4.31
C THR A 128 10.75 1.47 3.38
N ILE A 129 9.59 0.82 3.34
CA ILE A 129 8.43 1.26 2.55
C ILE A 129 7.44 1.90 3.52
N PHE A 130 6.95 3.09 3.17
CA PHE A 130 5.89 3.79 3.87
C PHE A 130 4.63 3.81 3.02
N ALA A 131 3.49 3.52 3.65
CA ALA A 131 2.18 3.84 3.14
C ALA A 131 1.60 4.97 4.01
N ILE A 132 1.19 6.07 3.39
CA ILE A 132 0.68 7.24 4.09
C ILE A 132 -0.81 7.04 4.36
N LEU A 133 -1.15 6.74 5.59
CA LEU A 133 -2.53 6.46 6.02
C LEU A 133 -3.29 7.71 6.48
N GLY A 134 -2.63 8.85 6.54
CA GLY A 134 -3.21 10.15 6.88
C GLY A 134 -2.19 11.26 6.83
N GLY A 135 -2.65 12.50 6.66
CA GLY A 135 -1.78 13.66 6.55
C GLY A 135 -1.10 13.81 5.19
N LYS A 136 -0.10 14.66 5.14
CA LYS A 136 0.66 14.99 3.93
C LYS A 136 2.05 15.49 4.26
N ILE A 137 2.97 15.37 3.31
CA ILE A 137 4.31 15.96 3.38
C ILE A 137 4.36 17.10 2.36
N VAL A 138 4.75 18.27 2.80
CA VAL A 138 4.79 19.49 1.98
C VAL A 138 6.22 20.03 1.82
N ASP A 139 6.47 20.72 0.72
CA ASP A 139 7.73 21.46 0.53
C ASP A 139 7.76 22.80 1.29
N GLY A 140 8.87 23.53 1.16
CA GLY A 140 9.05 24.85 1.75
C GLY A 140 7.99 25.88 1.32
N ARG A 141 7.33 25.69 0.17
CA ARG A 141 6.28 26.55 -0.39
C ARG A 141 4.88 26.06 -0.04
N GLY A 142 4.73 24.99 0.74
CA GLY A 142 3.43 24.42 1.10
C GLY A 142 2.78 23.51 0.04
N ARG A 143 3.49 23.17 -1.04
CA ARG A 143 2.97 22.26 -2.07
C ARG A 143 3.04 20.81 -1.59
N ASN A 144 2.01 20.03 -1.85
CA ASN A 144 1.97 18.62 -1.50
C ASN A 144 3.00 17.85 -2.33
N ILE A 145 3.92 17.17 -1.65
CA ILE A 145 4.90 16.27 -2.26
C ILE A 145 4.45 14.82 -2.12
N ILE A 146 3.90 14.48 -0.97
CA ILE A 146 3.36 13.14 -0.67
C ILE A 146 2.09 13.32 0.13
N SER A 147 1.06 12.54 -0.21
CA SER A 147 -0.27 12.65 0.35
C SER A 147 -0.79 11.32 0.86
N TYR A 148 -1.92 11.35 1.53
CA TYR A 148 -2.70 10.19 1.90
C TYR A 148 -2.89 9.23 0.71
N GLY A 149 -2.65 7.94 0.95
CA GLY A 149 -2.71 6.90 -0.07
C GLY A 149 -1.41 6.64 -0.83
N ASP A 150 -0.40 7.52 -0.72
CA ASP A 150 0.88 7.30 -1.37
C ASP A 150 1.70 6.20 -0.67
N ILE A 151 2.42 5.42 -1.49
CA ILE A 151 3.37 4.41 -1.02
C ILE A 151 4.75 4.75 -1.57
N ILE A 152 5.72 4.93 -0.69
CA ILE A 152 7.06 5.40 -1.06
C ILE A 152 8.16 4.67 -0.28
N LYS A 153 9.33 4.48 -0.91
CA LYS A 153 10.55 4.02 -0.23
C LYS A 153 11.30 5.20 0.40
N THR A 154 11.89 4.99 1.58
CA THR A 154 12.70 6.01 2.26
C THR A 154 13.81 6.56 1.35
N GLY A 155 14.49 5.72 0.58
CA GLY A 155 15.52 6.18 -0.35
C GLY A 155 15.00 7.17 -1.39
N THR A 156 13.79 6.94 -1.94
CA THR A 156 13.13 7.89 -2.85
C THR A 156 12.73 9.17 -2.12
N LEU A 157 12.19 9.05 -0.90
CA LEU A 157 11.80 10.18 -0.09
C LEU A 157 12.99 11.10 0.27
N LYS A 158 14.14 10.51 0.57
CA LYS A 158 15.40 11.26 0.79
C LYS A 158 15.80 12.07 -0.45
N LYS A 159 15.74 11.48 -1.64
CA LYS A 159 16.03 12.19 -2.91
C LYS A 159 15.04 13.34 -3.12
N LEU A 160 13.75 13.11 -2.92
CA LEU A 160 12.74 14.17 -3.03
C LEU A 160 13.00 15.31 -2.02
N SER A 161 13.41 14.99 -0.80
CA SER A 161 13.69 16.00 0.23
C SER A 161 14.83 16.94 -0.14
N GLN A 162 15.82 16.45 -0.87
CA GLN A 162 16.94 17.27 -1.36
C GLN A 162 16.48 18.25 -2.46
N VAL A 163 15.56 17.80 -3.32
CA VAL A 163 15.06 18.61 -4.45
C VAL A 163 14.03 19.65 -4.00
N PHE A 164 13.10 19.27 -3.13
CA PHE A 164 11.91 20.08 -2.82
C PHE A 164 11.99 20.83 -1.49
N LYS A 165 13.11 20.77 -0.77
CA LYS A 165 13.29 21.44 0.55
C LYS A 165 12.08 21.17 1.48
N ILE A 166 11.80 19.90 1.73
CA ILE A 166 10.65 19.47 2.54
C ILE A 166 10.73 20.08 3.94
N LYS A 167 9.61 20.60 4.44
CA LYS A 167 9.52 21.11 5.82
C LYS A 167 9.66 19.96 6.82
N ASP A 168 10.42 20.21 7.89
CA ASP A 168 10.60 19.20 8.95
C ASP A 168 9.33 18.99 9.79
N LYS A 169 8.51 20.02 9.93
CA LYS A 169 7.24 19.96 10.66
C LYS A 169 6.13 19.52 9.69
N LEU A 170 5.51 18.42 10.00
CA LEU A 170 4.37 17.83 9.27
C LEU A 170 3.06 18.39 9.80
#